data_8aebfbffc4c480ecad2bff466c89a9a5
#
_entry.id   8aebfbffc4c480ecad2bff466c89a9a5
#
_cell.length_a   1.000
_cell.length_b   1.000
_cell.length_c   1.000
_cell.angle_alpha   90.00
_cell.angle_beta   90.00
_cell.angle_gamma   90.00
#
_symmetry.space_group_name_H-M   'P 1'
#
loop_
_entity.id
_entity.type
_entity.pdbx_description
1 polymer ?
#
loop_
_entity_poly.entity_id
_entity_poly.type
_entity_poly.pdbx_seq_one_letter_code
_entity_poly.pdbx_strand_id
1 'polypeptide(L)'
;GQLMMVNTDNRNRAAGDFFFHRLETARPGDNSGTSGSSYASFLLGAVHSGGFSVPFSQQLRFPYHTFIVQDDWKITPRLTANLGLRYEMNLSVTEKHDRFSYFDPTLPNPAANGYPGALRFLGKGPGREGRRNLHNTAAGWGPRAGLAYQLSDNTVIRAGAGIFYASVKVPGLQGASNGFANSPGWSSADQGITPAFYWDNGFPAWEAPPILDPGFNAGFSIPWWGADEIAKLPQNANWSFAVARVLPGNFVLDVTYTGSKGTHLASDRVNIMQIDPKYAYLGPLLNRPID
;
A
#
# COMPACT_ATOMS: atom_id res chain seq x y z
N GLY A 1 19.55 -12.50 -7.21
CA GLY A 1 18.65 -11.54 -6.56
C GLY A 1 17.87 -10.74 -7.59
N GLN A 2 16.72 -10.23 -7.19
CA GLN A 2 15.86 -9.38 -8.01
C GLN A 2 15.62 -8.07 -7.27
N LEU A 3 15.61 -6.96 -8.02
CA LEU A 3 15.21 -5.65 -7.51
C LEU A 3 14.00 -5.17 -8.32
N MET A 4 12.83 -5.14 -7.70
CA MET A 4 11.65 -4.50 -8.30
C MET A 4 11.69 -3.01 -7.97
N MET A 5 11.52 -2.18 -8.99
CA MET A 5 11.48 -0.73 -8.89
C MET A 5 10.11 -0.24 -9.31
N VAL A 6 9.45 0.51 -8.42
CA VAL A 6 8.17 1.16 -8.71
C VAL A 6 8.39 2.66 -8.66
N ASN A 7 8.22 3.31 -9.79
CA ASN A 7 8.31 4.76 -9.91
C ASN A 7 6.92 5.31 -10.19
N THR A 8 6.46 6.20 -9.34
CA THR A 8 5.17 6.90 -9.48
C THR A 8 5.45 8.39 -9.57
N ASP A 9 4.91 9.04 -10.59
CA ASP A 9 4.96 10.49 -10.76
C ASP A 9 3.54 11.04 -10.67
N ASN A 10 3.30 11.86 -9.68
CA ASN A 10 2.01 12.52 -9.49
C ASN A 10 2.15 13.99 -9.84
N ARG A 11 1.52 14.39 -10.95
CA ARG A 11 1.43 15.78 -11.44
C ARG A 11 -0.02 16.25 -11.51
N ASN A 12 -0.93 15.51 -10.89
CA ASN A 12 -2.33 15.89 -10.88
C ASN A 12 -2.49 17.26 -10.21
N ARG A 13 -3.26 18.15 -10.81
CA ARG A 13 -3.48 19.51 -10.35
C ARG A 13 -2.21 20.37 -10.15
N ALA A 14 -1.11 20.08 -10.84
CA ALA A 14 0.14 20.82 -10.69
C ALA A 14 0.01 22.30 -11.15
N ALA A 15 -0.86 22.57 -12.12
CA ALA A 15 -1.20 23.92 -12.55
C ALA A 15 -2.27 24.60 -11.66
N GLY A 16 -2.89 23.81 -10.78
CA GLY A 16 -4.00 24.28 -9.96
C GLY A 16 -5.35 24.27 -10.68
N ASP A 17 -6.39 24.32 -9.88
CA ASP A 17 -7.76 24.60 -10.31
C ASP A 17 -8.37 25.60 -9.33
N PHE A 18 -9.02 26.62 -9.87
CA PHE A 18 -9.56 27.75 -9.12
C PHE A 18 -10.98 28.03 -9.59
N PHE A 19 -11.87 28.23 -8.64
CA PHE A 19 -13.29 28.38 -8.88
C PHE A 19 -13.70 29.82 -8.49
N PHE A 20 -14.51 30.40 -9.34
CA PHE A 20 -15.11 31.74 -9.14
C PHE A 20 -16.61 31.55 -9.02
N HIS A 21 -17.16 32.01 -7.94
CA HIS A 21 -18.60 31.90 -7.68
C HIS A 21 -19.27 33.28 -7.77
N ARG A 22 -20.57 33.31 -8.02
CA ARG A 22 -21.31 34.57 -8.11
C ARG A 22 -21.37 35.33 -6.78
N LEU A 23 -21.21 34.64 -5.66
CA LEU A 23 -21.41 35.20 -4.33
C LEU A 23 -20.40 36.30 -3.97
N GLU A 24 -19.17 36.25 -4.48
CA GLU A 24 -18.14 37.28 -4.26
C GLU A 24 -18.50 38.65 -4.88
N THR A 25 -19.50 38.65 -5.78
CA THR A 25 -20.01 39.89 -6.41
C THR A 25 -21.51 40.06 -6.19
N ALA A 26 -22.14 39.19 -5.39
CA ALA A 26 -23.55 39.30 -5.02
C ALA A 26 -23.76 40.36 -3.91
N ARG A 27 -25.01 40.77 -3.73
CA ARG A 27 -25.39 41.52 -2.54
C ARG A 27 -25.24 40.63 -1.32
N PRO A 28 -24.64 41.11 -0.22
CA PRO A 28 -24.54 40.33 1.01
C PRO A 28 -25.89 39.74 1.44
N GLY A 29 -25.93 38.45 1.69
CA GLY A 29 -27.15 37.73 2.08
C GLY A 29 -28.13 37.40 0.95
N ASP A 30 -27.74 37.59 -0.33
CA ASP A 30 -28.57 37.18 -1.47
C ASP A 30 -28.50 35.69 -1.74
N ASN A 31 -29.41 34.93 -1.14
CA ASN A 31 -29.60 33.49 -1.38
C ASN A 31 -30.55 33.21 -2.57
N SER A 32 -31.14 34.24 -3.18
CA SER A 32 -32.12 34.05 -4.26
C SER A 32 -31.50 33.76 -5.62
N GLY A 33 -30.21 34.02 -5.79
CA GLY A 33 -29.51 33.85 -7.06
C GLY A 33 -29.72 34.99 -8.04
N THR A 34 -30.31 36.11 -7.61
CA THR A 34 -30.67 37.24 -8.50
C THR A 34 -29.56 38.26 -8.65
N SER A 35 -28.54 38.26 -7.82
CA SER A 35 -27.37 39.14 -7.90
C SER A 35 -26.05 38.38 -7.96
N GLY A 36 -25.01 39.09 -8.40
CA GLY A 36 -23.68 38.56 -8.57
C GLY A 36 -23.47 37.74 -9.86
N SER A 37 -22.24 37.62 -10.27
CA SER A 37 -21.83 36.91 -11.48
C SER A 37 -20.47 36.26 -11.28
N SER A 38 -20.38 34.94 -11.53
CA SER A 38 -19.09 34.21 -11.49
C SER A 38 -18.07 34.80 -12.47
N TYR A 39 -18.53 35.34 -13.60
CA TYR A 39 -17.66 36.01 -14.57
C TYR A 39 -17.14 37.33 -14.04
N ALA A 40 -17.96 38.09 -13.32
CA ALA A 40 -17.51 39.34 -12.66
C ALA A 40 -16.48 39.01 -11.56
N SER A 41 -16.73 37.94 -10.75
CA SER A 41 -15.78 37.50 -9.75
C SER A 41 -14.45 37.07 -10.39
N PHE A 42 -14.49 36.37 -11.53
CA PHE A 42 -13.30 36.04 -12.31
C PHE A 42 -12.54 37.27 -12.79
N LEU A 43 -13.21 38.26 -13.36
CA LEU A 43 -12.59 39.53 -13.84
C LEU A 43 -11.97 40.33 -12.70
N LEU A 44 -12.54 40.26 -11.49
CA LEU A 44 -12.01 40.88 -10.28
C LEU A 44 -10.93 40.08 -9.59
N GLY A 45 -10.64 38.85 -10.07
CA GLY A 45 -9.71 37.97 -9.44
C GLY A 45 -10.18 37.47 -8.06
N ALA A 46 -11.47 37.54 -7.75
CA ALA A 46 -12.06 37.15 -6.48
C ALA A 46 -12.29 35.62 -6.44
N VAL A 47 -11.30 34.89 -5.98
CA VAL A 47 -11.31 33.41 -5.95
C VAL A 47 -12.20 32.91 -4.83
N HIS A 48 -13.18 32.05 -5.16
CA HIS A 48 -14.04 31.39 -4.18
C HIS A 48 -13.36 30.23 -3.49
N SER A 49 -12.78 29.36 -4.29
CA SER A 49 -12.02 28.21 -3.80
C SER A 49 -11.04 27.72 -4.85
N GLY A 50 -10.07 26.96 -4.43
CA GLY A 50 -9.12 26.34 -5.33
C GLY A 50 -7.85 25.92 -4.63
N GLY A 51 -6.91 25.40 -5.40
CA GLY A 51 -5.62 24.99 -4.91
C GLY A 51 -4.79 24.32 -5.99
N PHE A 52 -3.62 23.84 -5.61
CA PHE A 52 -2.76 23.11 -6.51
C PHE A 52 -2.08 21.94 -5.77
N SER A 53 -1.51 21.02 -6.49
CA SER A 53 -0.70 19.95 -5.91
C SER A 53 0.76 20.16 -6.26
N VAL A 54 1.63 20.10 -5.26
CA VAL A 54 3.07 20.11 -5.50
C VAL A 54 3.44 18.80 -6.20
N PRO A 55 4.07 18.85 -7.39
CA PRO A 55 4.46 17.62 -8.10
C PRO A 55 5.37 16.75 -7.24
N PHE A 56 5.05 15.47 -7.16
CA PHE A 56 5.77 14.52 -6.34
C PHE A 56 6.07 13.25 -7.11
N SER A 57 7.34 12.85 -7.08
CA SER A 57 7.81 11.59 -7.67
C SER A 57 8.32 10.67 -6.58
N GLN A 58 7.70 9.49 -6.44
CA GLN A 58 8.09 8.45 -5.50
C GLN A 58 8.77 7.30 -6.23
N GLN A 59 9.91 6.87 -5.73
CA GLN A 59 10.73 5.81 -6.33
C GLN A 59 11.01 4.69 -5.33
N LEU A 60 10.07 3.76 -5.21
CA LEU A 60 10.16 2.63 -4.29
C LEU A 60 11.09 1.54 -4.83
N ARG A 61 11.80 0.90 -3.91
CA ARG A 61 12.74 -0.20 -4.16
C ARG A 61 12.38 -1.37 -3.27
N PHE A 62 12.11 -2.52 -3.87
CA PHE A 62 11.76 -3.78 -3.22
C PHE A 62 12.87 -4.79 -3.49
N PRO A 63 13.88 -4.87 -2.62
CA PRO A 63 14.96 -5.83 -2.81
C PRO A 63 14.48 -7.23 -2.41
N TYR A 64 14.72 -8.19 -3.29
CA TYR A 64 14.38 -9.59 -3.10
C TYR A 64 15.59 -10.47 -3.42
N HIS A 65 15.94 -11.34 -2.51
CA HIS A 65 17.02 -12.29 -2.66
C HIS A 65 16.51 -13.72 -2.56
N THR A 66 17.06 -14.59 -3.40
CA THR A 66 16.75 -16.00 -3.36
C THR A 66 18.02 -16.82 -3.57
N PHE A 67 18.12 -17.90 -2.79
CA PHE A 67 19.17 -18.90 -2.90
C PHE A 67 18.48 -20.23 -3.16
N ILE A 68 18.99 -21.02 -4.11
CA ILE A 68 18.40 -22.27 -4.54
C ILE A 68 19.50 -23.31 -4.58
N VAL A 69 19.19 -24.48 -3.98
CA VAL A 69 19.96 -25.71 -4.13
C VAL A 69 18.98 -26.79 -4.55
N GLN A 70 19.31 -27.51 -5.59
CA GLN A 70 18.48 -28.60 -6.12
C GLN A 70 19.37 -29.73 -6.60
N ASP A 71 18.90 -30.96 -6.39
CA ASP A 71 19.55 -32.18 -6.83
C ASP A 71 18.51 -33.16 -7.41
N ASP A 72 18.86 -33.80 -8.50
CA ASP A 72 18.10 -34.88 -9.15
C ASP A 72 18.82 -36.19 -8.97
N TRP A 73 18.38 -36.98 -8.02
CA TRP A 73 19.06 -38.21 -7.60
C TRP A 73 18.39 -39.45 -8.18
N LYS A 74 19.10 -40.15 -9.07
CA LYS A 74 18.70 -41.45 -9.60
C LYS A 74 19.13 -42.53 -8.63
N ILE A 75 18.27 -42.87 -7.68
CA ILE A 75 18.55 -43.81 -6.58
C ILE A 75 18.70 -45.24 -7.12
N THR A 76 17.81 -45.63 -8.05
CA THR A 76 17.87 -46.90 -8.77
C THR A 76 17.47 -46.66 -10.24
N PRO A 77 17.63 -47.67 -11.15
CA PRO A 77 17.12 -47.55 -12.53
C PRO A 77 15.63 -47.24 -12.63
N ARG A 78 14.85 -47.60 -11.56
CA ARG A 78 13.39 -47.42 -11.49
C ARG A 78 12.94 -46.32 -10.52
N LEU A 79 13.86 -45.71 -9.76
CA LEU A 79 13.52 -44.70 -8.74
C LEU A 79 14.39 -43.46 -8.90
N THR A 80 13.72 -42.34 -9.15
CA THR A 80 14.33 -40.99 -9.16
C THR A 80 13.69 -40.13 -8.11
N ALA A 81 14.50 -39.41 -7.34
CA ALA A 81 14.07 -38.39 -6.41
C ALA A 81 14.61 -37.01 -6.84
N ASN A 82 13.78 -36.02 -6.76
CA ASN A 82 14.14 -34.62 -6.97
C ASN A 82 14.01 -33.91 -5.62
N LEU A 83 15.10 -33.32 -5.14
CA LEU A 83 15.12 -32.61 -3.86
C LEU A 83 15.58 -31.17 -4.11
N GLY A 84 14.90 -30.23 -3.55
CA GLY A 84 15.24 -28.83 -3.66
C GLY A 84 14.97 -28.06 -2.39
N LEU A 85 15.80 -27.06 -2.15
CA LEU A 85 15.61 -26.10 -1.08
C LEU A 85 15.80 -24.69 -1.65
N ARG A 86 14.83 -23.83 -1.39
CA ARG A 86 14.88 -22.43 -1.77
C ARG A 86 14.75 -21.57 -0.51
N TYR A 87 15.69 -20.66 -0.32
CA TYR A 87 15.61 -19.67 0.72
C TYR A 87 15.30 -18.31 0.09
N GLU A 88 14.25 -17.66 0.54
CA GLU A 88 13.76 -16.41 0.00
C GLU A 88 13.77 -15.32 1.07
N MET A 89 14.21 -14.12 0.69
CA MET A 89 14.24 -12.95 1.56
C MET A 89 13.68 -11.73 0.84
N ASN A 90 12.67 -11.09 1.43
CA ASN A 90 12.21 -9.76 1.08
C ASN A 90 12.75 -8.77 2.11
N LEU A 91 13.65 -7.90 1.72
CA LEU A 91 14.14 -6.85 2.57
C LEU A 91 13.11 -5.71 2.66
N SER A 92 13.17 -4.91 3.72
CA SER A 92 12.32 -3.75 3.86
C SER A 92 12.38 -2.83 2.63
N VAL A 93 11.22 -2.32 2.24
CA VAL A 93 11.08 -1.35 1.17
C VAL A 93 11.87 -0.10 1.50
N THR A 94 12.49 0.47 0.50
CA THR A 94 13.16 1.77 0.61
C THR A 94 12.68 2.72 -0.49
N GLU A 95 12.76 4.01 -0.24
CA GLU A 95 12.54 5.04 -1.26
C GLU A 95 13.89 5.66 -1.64
N LYS A 96 14.10 5.88 -2.94
CA LYS A 96 15.41 6.30 -3.48
C LYS A 96 15.89 7.64 -2.94
N HIS A 97 14.97 8.58 -2.74
CA HIS A 97 15.25 9.96 -2.32
C HIS A 97 14.89 10.23 -0.86
N ASP A 98 14.65 9.17 -0.07
CA ASP A 98 14.24 9.27 1.34
C ASP A 98 12.92 10.05 1.53
N ARG A 99 11.94 9.81 0.64
CA ARG A 99 10.63 10.45 0.61
C ARG A 99 9.53 9.45 0.93
N PHE A 100 9.65 8.78 2.05
CA PHE A 100 8.72 7.74 2.48
C PHE A 100 8.24 8.02 3.89
N SER A 101 6.94 8.01 4.09
CA SER A 101 6.31 8.11 5.40
C SER A 101 5.30 6.99 5.59
N TYR A 102 5.01 6.65 6.83
CA TYR A 102 3.94 5.71 7.17
C TYR A 102 3.27 6.14 8.47
N PHE A 103 2.06 5.66 8.68
CA PHE A 103 1.31 5.91 9.90
C PHE A 103 1.70 4.89 10.98
N ASP A 104 2.02 5.38 12.16
CA ASP A 104 2.24 4.57 13.36
C ASP A 104 1.09 4.80 14.34
N PRO A 105 0.26 3.77 14.59
CA PRO A 105 -0.91 3.90 15.48
C PRO A 105 -0.52 4.05 16.96
N THR A 106 0.74 3.89 17.33
CA THR A 106 1.21 3.96 18.71
C THR A 106 1.96 5.25 19.04
N LEU A 107 2.41 5.98 18.02
CA LEU A 107 3.17 7.22 18.20
C LEU A 107 2.24 8.36 18.67
N PRO A 108 2.56 9.09 19.75
CA PRO A 108 1.80 10.26 20.14
C PRO A 108 1.78 11.33 19.06
N ASN A 109 0.58 11.87 18.76
CA ASN A 109 0.38 12.87 17.74
C ASN A 109 0.35 14.28 18.34
N PRO A 110 1.32 15.16 18.01
CA PRO A 110 1.38 16.51 18.58
C PRO A 110 0.18 17.38 18.15
N ALA A 111 -0.37 17.15 16.96
CA ALA A 111 -1.54 17.87 16.45
C ALA A 111 -2.88 17.36 17.00
N ALA A 112 -2.86 16.26 17.77
CA ALA A 112 -4.04 15.64 18.36
C ALA A 112 -3.89 15.47 19.89
N ASN A 113 -3.37 16.48 20.59
CA ASN A 113 -3.20 16.49 22.03
C ASN A 113 -2.44 15.27 22.60
N GLY A 114 -1.54 14.67 21.81
CA GLY A 114 -0.77 13.49 22.19
C GLY A 114 -1.52 12.16 22.10
N TYR A 115 -2.74 12.13 21.54
CA TYR A 115 -3.40 10.86 21.24
C TYR A 115 -2.57 10.02 20.28
N PRO A 116 -2.58 8.67 20.42
CA PRO A 116 -1.80 7.80 19.56
C PRO A 116 -2.25 7.88 18.09
N GLY A 117 -1.29 7.89 17.18
CA GLY A 117 -1.50 7.89 15.74
C GLY A 117 -0.86 9.08 15.06
N ALA A 118 0.37 8.90 14.58
CA ALA A 118 1.15 9.94 13.96
C ALA A 118 1.99 9.40 12.79
N LEU A 119 2.57 10.29 12.01
CA LEU A 119 3.46 9.93 10.91
C LEU A 119 4.88 9.64 11.40
N ARG A 120 5.48 8.61 10.83
CA ARG A 120 6.91 8.37 10.85
C ARG A 120 7.50 8.62 9.46
N PHE A 121 8.68 9.18 9.43
CA PHE A 121 9.41 9.51 8.21
C PHE A 121 10.64 8.61 8.09
N LEU A 122 10.73 7.86 6.99
CA LEU A 122 11.87 6.99 6.73
C LEU A 122 12.91 7.69 5.85
N GLY A 123 14.17 7.35 6.06
CA GLY A 123 15.26 7.89 5.28
C GLY A 123 16.49 8.20 6.11
N LYS A 124 17.34 9.07 5.58
CA LYS A 124 18.53 9.60 6.21
C LYS A 124 18.33 11.08 6.53
N GLY A 125 18.89 11.52 7.63
CA GLY A 125 18.90 12.93 8.06
C GLY A 125 17.98 13.24 9.23
N PRO A 126 17.94 14.50 9.69
CA PRO A 126 17.12 14.92 10.82
C PRO A 126 15.63 14.63 10.61
N GLY A 127 14.93 14.27 11.69
CA GLY A 127 13.50 13.99 11.68
C GLY A 127 13.10 12.72 10.91
N ARG A 128 14.07 11.86 10.55
CA ARG A 128 13.85 10.60 9.84
C ARG A 128 14.43 9.42 10.60
N GLU A 129 13.74 8.30 10.51
CA GLU A 129 14.22 7.01 10.97
C GLU A 129 14.95 6.28 9.83
N GLY A 130 15.76 5.26 10.13
CA GLY A 130 16.53 4.55 9.12
C GLY A 130 15.72 4.11 7.90
N ARG A 131 16.36 4.01 6.74
CA ARG A 131 15.71 3.70 5.44
C ARG A 131 14.91 2.40 5.42
N ARG A 132 15.19 1.45 6.32
CA ARG A 132 14.64 0.09 6.33
C ARG A 132 13.82 -0.22 7.58
N ASN A 133 13.33 0.81 8.26
CA ASN A 133 12.59 0.63 9.50
C ASN A 133 11.10 0.33 9.32
N LEU A 134 10.60 0.22 8.07
CA LEU A 134 9.20 -0.08 7.83
C LEU A 134 8.80 -1.47 8.36
N HIS A 135 9.63 -2.46 8.12
CA HIS A 135 9.43 -3.84 8.60
C HIS A 135 10.74 -4.61 8.63
N ASN A 136 10.75 -5.69 9.39
CA ASN A 136 11.85 -6.63 9.39
C ASN A 136 11.97 -7.38 8.05
N THR A 137 13.11 -8.04 7.82
CA THR A 137 13.27 -8.90 6.65
C THR A 137 12.30 -10.08 6.75
N ALA A 138 11.42 -10.20 5.76
CA ALA A 138 10.56 -11.36 5.63
C ALA A 138 11.31 -12.47 4.89
N ALA A 139 11.49 -13.63 5.53
CA ALA A 139 12.24 -14.74 4.96
C ALA A 139 11.51 -16.06 5.14
N GLY A 140 11.76 -17.01 4.24
CA GLY A 140 11.15 -18.33 4.28
C GLY A 140 11.99 -19.39 3.60
N TRP A 141 11.87 -20.62 4.13
CA TRP A 141 12.46 -21.84 3.56
C TRP A 141 11.42 -22.60 2.77
N GLY A 142 11.63 -22.75 1.46
CA GLY A 142 10.76 -23.45 0.52
C GLY A 142 11.35 -24.81 0.12
N PRO A 143 11.21 -25.86 0.95
CA PRO A 143 11.59 -27.22 0.57
C PRO A 143 10.67 -27.72 -0.55
N ARG A 144 11.25 -28.55 -1.43
CA ARG A 144 10.56 -29.22 -2.52
C ARG A 144 11.07 -30.65 -2.59
N ALA A 145 10.16 -31.61 -2.76
CA ALA A 145 10.49 -32.98 -2.97
C ALA A 145 9.62 -33.56 -4.07
N GLY A 146 10.21 -34.36 -4.93
CA GLY A 146 9.54 -35.10 -5.97
C GLY A 146 10.07 -36.54 -6.02
N LEU A 147 9.21 -37.48 -6.36
CA LEU A 147 9.53 -38.86 -6.52
C LEU A 147 8.90 -39.40 -7.80
N ALA A 148 9.65 -40.12 -8.59
CA ALA A 148 9.16 -40.93 -9.71
C ALA A 148 9.62 -42.38 -9.54
N TYR A 149 8.66 -43.30 -9.42
CA TYR A 149 8.91 -44.71 -9.24
C TYR A 149 8.23 -45.54 -10.33
N GLN A 150 9.03 -46.25 -11.11
CA GLN A 150 8.56 -47.23 -12.07
C GLN A 150 8.22 -48.55 -11.35
N LEU A 151 6.93 -48.67 -10.96
CA LEU A 151 6.46 -49.87 -10.22
C LEU A 151 6.54 -51.14 -11.07
N SER A 152 6.22 -50.99 -12.37
CA SER A 152 6.39 -52.07 -13.38
C SER A 152 6.72 -51.42 -14.72
N ASP A 153 6.96 -52.24 -15.74
CA ASP A 153 7.26 -51.74 -17.10
C ASP A 153 6.14 -50.90 -17.69
N ASN A 154 4.90 -51.08 -17.20
CA ASN A 154 3.69 -50.40 -17.67
C ASN A 154 3.09 -49.44 -16.62
N THR A 155 3.70 -49.26 -15.44
CA THR A 155 3.11 -48.48 -14.36
C THR A 155 4.17 -47.59 -13.72
N VAL A 156 3.87 -46.30 -13.65
CA VAL A 156 4.70 -45.27 -12.98
C VAL A 156 3.89 -44.57 -11.91
N ILE A 157 4.46 -44.40 -10.75
CA ILE A 157 3.93 -43.60 -9.64
C ILE A 157 4.76 -42.33 -9.56
N ARG A 158 4.11 -41.18 -9.43
CA ARG A 158 4.77 -39.89 -9.21
C ARG A 158 4.15 -39.22 -8.00
N ALA A 159 4.99 -38.63 -7.16
CA ALA A 159 4.56 -37.84 -6.03
C ALA A 159 5.42 -36.59 -5.94
N GLY A 160 4.85 -35.47 -5.51
CA GLY A 160 5.58 -34.26 -5.31
C GLY A 160 4.93 -33.37 -4.27
N ALA A 161 5.76 -32.66 -3.51
CA ALA A 161 5.29 -31.64 -2.58
C ALA A 161 6.30 -30.48 -2.53
N GLY A 162 5.80 -29.29 -2.22
CA GLY A 162 6.68 -28.14 -2.05
C GLY A 162 6.00 -26.96 -1.40
N ILE A 163 6.82 -26.11 -0.78
CA ILE A 163 6.44 -24.84 -0.20
C ILE A 163 6.96 -23.73 -1.09
N PHE A 164 6.08 -22.80 -1.41
CA PHE A 164 6.34 -21.67 -2.30
C PHE A 164 5.95 -20.38 -1.60
N TYR A 165 6.78 -19.36 -1.74
CA TYR A 165 6.52 -18.05 -1.19
C TYR A 165 6.22 -17.06 -2.31
N ALA A 166 5.33 -16.10 -2.03
CA ALA A 166 5.11 -14.95 -2.88
C ALA A 166 5.84 -13.74 -2.30
N SER A 167 6.30 -12.85 -3.16
CA SER A 167 6.84 -11.57 -2.70
C SER A 167 5.75 -10.75 -2.01
N VAL A 168 6.11 -10.09 -0.91
CA VAL A 168 5.20 -9.18 -0.22
C VAL A 168 4.94 -7.98 -1.13
N LYS A 169 3.71 -7.87 -1.62
CA LYS A 169 3.20 -6.65 -2.23
C LYS A 169 2.34 -5.95 -1.19
N VAL A 170 2.73 -4.75 -0.78
CA VAL A 170 1.95 -3.94 0.15
C VAL A 170 1.05 -3.02 -0.66
N PRO A 171 -0.28 -3.26 -0.70
CA PRO A 171 -1.21 -2.38 -1.39
C PRO A 171 -1.19 -0.97 -0.77
N GLY A 172 -1.18 0.07 -1.61
CA GLY A 172 -1.26 1.45 -1.13
C GLY A 172 0.07 2.08 -0.70
N LEU A 173 1.21 1.39 -0.78
CA LEU A 173 2.54 1.99 -0.54
C LEU A 173 2.82 3.23 -1.40
N GLN A 174 2.18 3.33 -2.56
CA GLN A 174 2.26 4.51 -3.44
C GLN A 174 1.66 5.77 -2.79
N GLY A 175 0.82 5.64 -1.77
CA GLY A 175 0.27 6.75 -0.98
C GLY A 175 1.12 7.14 0.24
N ALA A 176 2.23 6.45 0.49
CA ALA A 176 3.10 6.68 1.65
C ALA A 176 4.06 7.86 1.40
N SER A 177 3.51 9.03 1.12
CA SER A 177 4.25 10.24 0.78
C SER A 177 3.82 11.47 1.59
N ASN A 178 3.00 11.24 2.63
CA ASN A 178 2.55 12.32 3.50
C ASN A 178 3.75 13.08 4.09
N GLY A 179 3.69 14.41 4.07
CA GLY A 179 4.81 15.27 4.44
C GLY A 179 5.85 15.48 3.33
N PHE A 180 5.86 14.63 2.28
CA PHE A 180 6.72 14.82 1.10
C PHE A 180 5.94 15.30 -0.13
N ALA A 181 4.62 15.16 -0.11
CA ALA A 181 3.68 15.77 -1.03
C ALA A 181 2.78 16.72 -0.24
N ASN A 182 2.39 17.82 -0.85
CA ASN A 182 1.42 18.76 -0.29
C ASN A 182 0.47 19.24 -1.39
N SER A 183 -0.75 19.53 -1.00
CA SER A 183 -1.78 20.05 -1.88
C SER A 183 -2.49 21.21 -1.18
N PRO A 184 -1.85 22.38 -1.12
CA PRO A 184 -2.47 23.55 -0.51
C PRO A 184 -3.75 23.92 -1.25
N GLY A 185 -4.76 24.29 -0.48
CA GLY A 185 -6.06 24.71 -0.98
C GLY A 185 -6.67 25.75 -0.08
N TRP A 186 -7.46 26.60 -0.66
CA TRP A 186 -8.13 27.72 0.01
C TRP A 186 -9.60 27.73 -0.38
N SER A 187 -10.44 28.21 0.51
CA SER A 187 -11.86 28.40 0.26
C SER A 187 -12.37 29.61 1.05
N SER A 188 -13.37 30.26 0.51
CA SER A 188 -14.11 31.29 1.25
C SER A 188 -14.69 30.69 2.54
N ALA A 189 -14.46 31.36 3.67
CA ALA A 189 -14.91 30.91 4.99
C ALA A 189 -16.38 31.26 5.26
N ASP A 190 -16.97 32.19 4.51
CA ASP A 190 -18.27 32.80 4.72
C ASP A 190 -19.19 32.69 3.49
N GLN A 191 -19.05 31.56 2.77
CA GLN A 191 -19.86 31.25 1.58
C GLN A 191 -19.79 32.31 0.46
N GLY A 192 -18.65 32.99 0.33
CA GLY A 192 -18.38 33.91 -0.77
C GLY A 192 -18.62 35.38 -0.47
N ILE A 193 -18.95 35.79 0.75
CA ILE A 193 -18.96 37.19 1.14
C ILE A 193 -17.55 37.78 1.04
N THR A 194 -16.58 37.03 1.56
CA THR A 194 -15.15 37.32 1.42
C THR A 194 -14.50 36.27 0.53
N PRO A 195 -13.81 36.68 -0.58
CA PRO A 195 -13.06 35.71 -1.38
C PRO A 195 -12.01 34.94 -0.54
N ALA A 196 -11.69 33.72 -0.92
CA ALA A 196 -10.57 32.98 -0.35
C ALA A 196 -9.27 33.79 -0.47
N PHE A 197 -9.07 34.45 -1.61
CA PHE A 197 -8.03 35.43 -1.88
C PHE A 197 -8.33 36.18 -3.19
N TYR A 198 -7.64 37.27 -3.41
CA TYR A 198 -7.64 37.94 -4.71
C TYR A 198 -6.42 37.50 -5.51
N TRP A 199 -6.63 37.20 -6.80
CA TRP A 199 -5.59 36.70 -7.69
C TRP A 199 -4.35 37.58 -7.75
N ASP A 200 -4.56 38.93 -7.79
CA ASP A 200 -3.49 39.91 -7.86
C ASP A 200 -2.60 39.96 -6.61
N ASN A 201 -3.10 39.48 -5.48
CA ASN A 201 -2.33 39.40 -4.24
C ASN A 201 -1.45 38.14 -4.15
N GLY A 202 -1.54 37.23 -5.13
CA GLY A 202 -0.90 35.94 -5.09
C GLY A 202 -1.56 34.97 -4.12
N PHE A 203 -0.97 33.77 -3.97
CA PHE A 203 -1.49 32.74 -3.09
C PHE A 203 -1.28 33.09 -1.62
N PRO A 204 -2.26 32.79 -0.74
CA PRO A 204 -2.04 32.87 0.70
C PRO A 204 -0.88 31.98 1.13
N ALA A 205 -0.34 32.22 2.31
CA ALA A 205 0.78 31.45 2.85
C ALA A 205 0.49 29.97 2.86
N TRP A 206 1.47 29.15 2.46
CA TRP A 206 1.41 27.71 2.46
C TRP A 206 2.79 27.12 2.78
N GLU A 207 2.81 25.88 3.25
CA GLU A 207 4.03 25.19 3.63
C GLU A 207 4.51 24.27 2.51
N ALA A 208 5.75 24.51 2.06
CA ALA A 208 6.37 23.70 1.02
C ALA A 208 6.98 22.42 1.62
N PRO A 209 6.79 21.24 0.97
CA PRO A 209 7.44 20.02 1.44
C PRO A 209 8.97 20.08 1.28
N PRO A 210 9.74 19.37 2.11
CA PRO A 210 9.27 18.31 3.03
C PRO A 210 8.76 18.87 4.37
N ILE A 211 7.58 18.44 4.77
CA ILE A 211 6.96 18.74 6.06
C ILE A 211 7.15 17.51 6.94
N LEU A 212 8.16 17.52 7.81
CA LEU A 212 8.52 16.38 8.67
C LEU A 212 7.86 16.51 10.06
N ASP A 213 6.60 16.89 10.07
CA ASP A 213 5.79 16.99 11.28
C ASP A 213 4.97 15.69 11.44
N PRO A 214 5.15 14.94 12.56
CA PRO A 214 4.34 13.76 12.85
C PRO A 214 2.84 13.99 12.87
N GLY A 215 2.40 15.22 13.16
CA GLY A 215 1.00 15.63 13.14
C GLY A 215 0.48 16.10 11.79
N PHE A 216 1.31 16.15 10.76
CA PHE A 216 0.89 16.59 9.44
C PHE A 216 -0.24 15.71 8.89
N ASN A 217 -1.27 16.36 8.33
CA ASN A 217 -2.49 15.68 7.87
C ASN A 217 -3.28 14.94 8.98
N ALA A 218 -3.20 15.39 10.24
CA ALA A 218 -4.09 14.90 11.28
C ALA A 218 -5.57 15.09 10.85
N GLY A 219 -6.36 14.02 11.01
CA GLY A 219 -7.76 14.01 10.57
C GLY A 219 -8.00 13.49 9.15
N PHE A 220 -6.96 13.24 8.36
CA PHE A 220 -7.08 12.59 7.06
C PHE A 220 -6.88 11.07 7.15
N SER A 221 -7.48 10.34 6.22
CA SER A 221 -7.26 8.89 6.12
C SER A 221 -5.85 8.62 5.61
N ILE A 222 -5.03 8.01 6.45
CA ILE A 222 -3.65 7.63 6.12
C ILE A 222 -3.56 6.11 6.06
N PRO A 223 -3.02 5.52 4.99
CA PRO A 223 -2.79 4.09 4.92
C PRO A 223 -1.85 3.63 6.04
N TRP A 224 -2.26 2.58 6.76
CA TRP A 224 -1.43 1.92 7.76
C TRP A 224 -1.13 0.48 7.36
N TRP A 225 0.06 0.04 7.70
CA TRP A 225 0.50 -1.34 7.50
C TRP A 225 1.12 -1.86 8.80
N GLY A 226 0.60 -2.96 9.28
CA GLY A 226 1.20 -3.65 10.42
C GLY A 226 2.58 -4.19 10.05
N ALA A 227 3.61 -3.78 10.77
CA ALA A 227 4.98 -4.19 10.46
C ALA A 227 5.19 -5.71 10.59
N ASP A 228 4.52 -6.34 11.54
CA ASP A 228 4.60 -7.79 11.76
C ASP A 228 3.90 -8.60 10.66
N GLU A 229 2.77 -8.09 10.15
CA GLU A 229 2.03 -8.70 9.05
C GLU A 229 2.80 -8.60 7.74
N ILE A 230 3.44 -7.46 7.48
CA ILE A 230 4.28 -7.28 6.28
C ILE A 230 5.53 -8.17 6.34
N ALA A 231 6.02 -8.50 7.52
CA ALA A 231 7.18 -9.36 7.71
C ALA A 231 6.89 -10.85 7.47
N LYS A 232 5.63 -11.25 7.23
CA LYS A 232 5.26 -12.62 6.90
C LYS A 232 5.13 -12.80 5.41
N LEU A 233 5.84 -13.79 4.85
CA LEU A 233 5.70 -14.13 3.44
C LEU A 233 4.40 -14.91 3.22
N PRO A 234 3.56 -14.51 2.25
CA PRO A 234 2.48 -15.36 1.77
C PRO A 234 3.05 -16.69 1.30
N GLN A 235 2.49 -17.77 1.81
CA GLN A 235 2.97 -19.13 1.59
C GLN A 235 1.89 -19.98 0.92
N ASN A 236 2.30 -20.81 -0.03
CA ASN A 236 1.46 -21.83 -0.63
C ASN A 236 2.19 -23.19 -0.58
N ALA A 237 1.59 -24.14 0.09
CA ALA A 237 2.01 -25.53 0.08
C ALA A 237 1.21 -26.27 -1.00
N ASN A 238 1.91 -26.92 -1.94
CA ASN A 238 1.29 -27.70 -3.00
C ASN A 238 1.78 -29.13 -2.90
N TRP A 239 0.91 -30.10 -3.20
CA TRP A 239 1.26 -31.52 -3.30
C TRP A 239 0.48 -32.20 -4.42
N SER A 240 1.08 -33.25 -4.95
CA SER A 240 0.46 -34.08 -5.98
C SER A 240 0.86 -35.54 -5.82
N PHE A 241 -0.04 -36.43 -6.23
CA PHE A 241 0.20 -37.85 -6.35
C PHE A 241 -0.46 -38.33 -7.65
N ALA A 242 0.29 -39.07 -8.46
CA ALA A 242 -0.17 -39.55 -9.75
C ALA A 242 0.20 -41.01 -9.99
N VAL A 243 -0.69 -41.74 -10.62
CA VAL A 243 -0.44 -43.10 -11.11
C VAL A 243 -0.74 -43.12 -12.61
N ALA A 244 0.27 -43.42 -13.40
CA ALA A 244 0.15 -43.55 -14.86
C ALA A 244 0.35 -45.06 -15.21
N ARG A 245 -0.56 -45.61 -16.02
CA ARG A 245 -0.51 -47.00 -16.48
C ARG A 245 -0.82 -47.13 -17.95
N VAL A 246 0.02 -47.89 -18.65
CA VAL A 246 -0.24 -48.32 -20.03
C VAL A 246 -1.17 -49.52 -19.99
N LEU A 247 -2.33 -49.41 -20.65
CA LEU A 247 -3.33 -50.43 -20.76
C LEU A 247 -3.20 -51.18 -22.10
N PRO A 248 -3.83 -52.35 -22.29
CA PRO A 248 -3.92 -53.02 -23.57
C PRO A 248 -4.41 -52.13 -24.68
N GLY A 249 -3.83 -52.24 -25.88
CA GLY A 249 -4.17 -51.37 -27.02
C GLY A 249 -3.45 -49.99 -27.01
N ASN A 250 -2.35 -49.87 -26.22
CA ASN A 250 -1.55 -48.65 -26.10
C ASN A 250 -2.31 -47.43 -25.53
N PHE A 251 -3.41 -47.66 -24.80
CA PHE A 251 -4.05 -46.59 -24.06
C PHE A 251 -3.24 -46.25 -22.80
N VAL A 252 -3.14 -44.98 -22.47
CA VAL A 252 -2.51 -44.51 -21.23
C VAL A 252 -3.59 -43.97 -20.30
N LEU A 253 -3.71 -44.53 -19.12
CA LEU A 253 -4.50 -44.02 -18.02
C LEU A 253 -3.57 -43.28 -17.06
N ASP A 254 -3.83 -41.99 -16.80
CA ASP A 254 -3.15 -41.19 -15.80
C ASP A 254 -4.19 -40.66 -14.81
N VAL A 255 -4.07 -40.99 -13.55
CA VAL A 255 -4.92 -40.52 -12.46
C VAL A 255 -4.06 -39.71 -11.52
N THR A 256 -4.43 -38.44 -11.35
CA THR A 256 -3.68 -37.47 -10.54
C THR A 256 -4.58 -36.86 -9.47
N TYR A 257 -4.12 -36.90 -8.23
CA TYR A 257 -4.65 -36.11 -7.12
C TYR A 257 -3.73 -34.93 -6.86
N THR A 258 -4.30 -33.72 -6.73
CA THR A 258 -3.59 -32.50 -6.39
C THR A 258 -4.25 -31.80 -5.21
N GLY A 259 -3.46 -31.16 -4.38
CA GLY A 259 -3.95 -30.33 -3.29
C GLY A 259 -3.04 -29.13 -3.06
N SER A 260 -3.64 -28.08 -2.48
CA SER A 260 -2.92 -26.87 -2.11
C SER A 260 -3.46 -26.26 -0.83
N LYS A 261 -2.60 -25.53 -0.10
CA LYS A 261 -2.96 -24.79 1.11
C LYS A 261 -2.22 -23.48 1.15
N GLY A 262 -2.96 -22.37 1.10
CA GLY A 262 -2.42 -21.02 1.32
C GLY A 262 -2.42 -20.64 2.80
N THR A 263 -1.34 -19.99 3.25
CA THR A 263 -1.21 -19.41 4.59
C THR A 263 -0.53 -18.05 4.50
N HIS A 264 -0.80 -17.18 5.47
CA HIS A 264 -0.30 -15.78 5.49
C HIS A 264 -0.63 -15.01 4.19
N LEU A 265 -1.77 -15.35 3.57
CA LEU A 265 -2.22 -14.65 2.37
C LEU A 265 -2.59 -13.22 2.73
N ALA A 266 -2.26 -12.29 1.84
CA ALA A 266 -2.70 -10.91 2.01
C ALA A 266 -4.23 -10.85 1.97
N SER A 267 -4.83 -10.26 2.99
CA SER A 267 -6.24 -9.87 2.97
C SER A 267 -6.36 -8.50 2.30
N ASP A 268 -7.59 -8.17 1.93
CA ASP A 268 -7.93 -6.82 1.50
C ASP A 268 -7.80 -5.82 2.66
N ARG A 269 -7.90 -4.54 2.36
CA ARG A 269 -7.80 -3.46 3.35
C ARG A 269 -8.80 -3.66 4.48
N VAL A 270 -8.30 -3.73 5.69
CA VAL A 270 -9.13 -3.73 6.90
C VAL A 270 -9.19 -2.30 7.42
N ASN A 271 -10.41 -1.81 7.69
CA ASN A 271 -10.59 -0.50 8.31
C ASN A 271 -10.24 -0.60 9.80
N ILE A 272 -9.10 -0.05 10.20
CA ILE A 272 -8.66 -0.02 11.61
C ILE A 272 -9.46 0.98 12.47
N MET A 273 -10.23 1.87 11.85
CA MET A 273 -11.14 2.81 12.53
C MET A 273 -12.46 2.15 12.91
N GLN A 274 -12.59 0.84 12.74
CA GLN A 274 -13.79 0.10 13.10
C GLN A 274 -13.90 0.03 14.63
N ILE A 275 -15.00 0.55 15.15
CA ILE A 275 -15.28 0.51 16.58
C ILE A 275 -15.56 -0.95 16.97
N ASP A 276 -14.91 -1.43 18.04
CA ASP A 276 -15.16 -2.77 18.57
C ASP A 276 -16.67 -2.92 18.87
N PRO A 277 -17.33 -3.97 18.36
CA PRO A 277 -18.75 -4.23 18.58
C PRO A 277 -19.19 -4.19 20.05
N LYS A 278 -18.28 -4.45 21.00
CA LYS A 278 -18.58 -4.31 22.44
C LYS A 278 -19.01 -2.90 22.85
N TYR A 279 -18.66 -1.87 22.07
CA TYR A 279 -19.06 -0.49 22.33
C TYR A 279 -20.34 -0.07 21.60
N ALA A 280 -20.97 -0.98 20.82
CA ALA A 280 -22.20 -0.67 20.08
C ALA A 280 -23.35 -0.22 20.98
N TYR A 281 -23.33 -0.58 22.27
CA TYR A 281 -24.32 -0.14 23.24
C TYR A 281 -24.34 1.38 23.47
N LEU A 282 -23.24 2.09 23.14
CA LEU A 282 -23.17 3.54 23.25
C LEU A 282 -24.07 4.25 22.22
N GLY A 283 -24.48 3.55 21.15
CA GLY A 283 -25.41 4.07 20.16
C GLY A 283 -25.03 5.46 19.62
N PRO A 284 -25.94 6.46 19.72
CA PRO A 284 -25.69 7.81 19.20
C PRO A 284 -24.49 8.55 19.83
N LEU A 285 -24.03 8.11 21.01
CA LEU A 285 -22.86 8.72 21.65
C LEU A 285 -21.58 8.52 20.85
N LEU A 286 -21.51 7.47 20.03
CA LEU A 286 -20.37 7.20 19.14
C LEU A 286 -20.19 8.24 18.03
N ASN A 287 -21.22 9.06 17.77
CA ASN A 287 -21.20 10.12 16.76
C ASN A 287 -20.93 11.52 17.35
N ARG A 288 -20.69 11.62 18.66
CA ARG A 288 -20.37 12.90 19.28
C ARG A 288 -18.90 13.23 19.08
N PRO A 289 -18.56 14.50 18.81
CA PRO A 289 -17.17 14.95 18.87
C PRO A 289 -16.57 14.60 20.23
N ILE A 290 -15.30 14.28 20.24
CA ILE A 290 -14.52 14.12 21.47
C ILE A 290 -14.06 15.53 21.83
N ASP A 291 -14.63 16.09 22.89
CA ASP A 291 -14.25 17.39 23.45
C ASP A 291 -12.94 17.29 24.24
#